data_61a2e1b16055a685869acc15b8c4d364
#
_entry.id   61a2e1b16055a685869acc15b8c4d364
#
_cell.length_a   1.000
_cell.length_b   1.000
_cell.length_c   1.000
_cell.angle_alpha   90.00
_cell.angle_beta   90.00
_cell.angle_gamma   90.00
#
_symmetry.space_group_name_H-M   'P 1'
#
loop_
_entity.id
_entity.type
_entity.pdbx_description
1 polymer ?
#
loop_
_entity_poly.entity_id
_entity_poly.type
_entity_poly.pdbx_seq_one_letter_code
_entity_poly.pdbx_strand_id
1 'polypeptide(L)'
;MKELIKNIDIAKAVDFDSLVSCNEGQVETVTMAQQKGVGLTALAFGKGEGVGPHAAKGDALIYIHEGVATVKIGDEVMEAHKGQMVVMPANIQHQVTAKEDMKMLLVVVKEGWYFEIFKKHNSIWSY
;
A
#
# COMPACT_ATOMS: atom_id res chain seq x y z
N MET A 1 18.39 16.52 -10.59
CA MET A 1 17.04 16.60 -10.01
C MET A 1 16.73 15.31 -9.25
N LYS A 2 16.19 15.45 -8.06
CA LYS A 2 15.81 14.29 -7.26
C LYS A 2 14.55 13.64 -7.82
N GLU A 3 14.59 12.33 -8.04
CA GLU A 3 13.41 11.58 -8.44
C GLU A 3 12.49 11.36 -7.25
N LEU A 4 11.22 11.66 -7.41
CA LEU A 4 10.21 11.45 -6.37
C LEU A 4 9.61 10.05 -6.46
N ILE A 5 9.52 9.49 -7.66
CA ILE A 5 9.12 8.11 -7.91
C ILE A 5 10.31 7.40 -8.53
N LYS A 6 10.63 6.20 -8.01
CA LYS A 6 11.78 5.40 -8.44
C LYS A 6 11.41 3.95 -8.62
N ASN A 7 12.32 3.16 -9.16
CA ASN A 7 12.17 1.71 -9.37
C ASN A 7 11.08 1.34 -10.38
N ILE A 8 10.71 2.28 -11.23
CA ILE A 8 9.81 2.08 -12.35
C ILE A 8 10.25 3.02 -13.48
N ASP A 9 10.14 2.59 -14.70
CA ASP A 9 10.54 3.40 -15.87
C ASP A 9 9.71 4.68 -15.93
N ILE A 10 10.37 5.79 -16.28
CA ILE A 10 9.74 7.10 -16.40
C ILE A 10 9.22 7.29 -17.82
N ALA A 11 8.01 7.87 -17.94
CA ALA A 11 7.39 8.23 -19.21
C ALA A 11 7.17 7.04 -20.15
N LYS A 12 6.89 5.89 -19.56
CA LYS A 12 6.58 4.65 -20.29
C LYS A 12 5.39 3.96 -19.63
N ALA A 13 4.63 3.23 -20.43
CA ALA A 13 3.63 2.32 -19.89
C ALA A 13 4.35 1.05 -19.42
N VAL A 14 4.16 0.70 -18.16
CA VAL A 14 4.81 -0.45 -17.53
C VAL A 14 3.74 -1.39 -17.00
N ASP A 15 3.87 -2.68 -17.27
CA ASP A 15 2.98 -3.67 -16.70
C ASP A 15 3.28 -3.86 -15.22
N PHE A 16 2.25 -3.83 -14.39
CA PHE A 16 2.42 -4.06 -12.96
C PHE A 16 3.11 -5.39 -12.69
N ASP A 17 2.78 -6.40 -13.48
CA ASP A 17 3.36 -7.74 -13.32
C ASP A 17 4.88 -7.78 -13.48
N SER A 18 5.46 -6.79 -14.15
CA SER A 18 6.90 -6.72 -14.31
C SER A 18 7.62 -6.17 -13.08
N LEU A 19 6.89 -5.56 -12.15
CA LEU A 19 7.50 -4.90 -10.99
C LEU A 19 7.85 -5.87 -9.88
N VAL A 20 6.99 -6.86 -9.65
CA VAL A 20 7.15 -7.84 -8.57
C VAL A 20 6.68 -9.21 -9.03
N SER A 21 7.24 -10.25 -8.42
CA SER A 21 6.93 -11.65 -8.74
C SER A 21 6.51 -12.40 -7.48
N CYS A 22 5.49 -13.25 -7.62
CA CYS A 22 5.08 -14.15 -6.55
C CYS A 22 6.03 -15.35 -6.49
N ASN A 23 6.62 -15.57 -5.32
CA ASN A 23 7.51 -16.71 -5.08
C ASN A 23 7.09 -17.41 -3.80
N GLU A 24 7.12 -18.74 -3.83
CA GLU A 24 6.75 -19.55 -2.67
C GLU A 24 7.58 -19.15 -1.44
N GLY A 25 6.89 -18.95 -0.32
CA GLY A 25 7.54 -18.61 0.95
C GLY A 25 8.06 -17.19 1.05
N GLN A 26 7.72 -16.32 0.11
CA GLN A 26 8.30 -14.97 0.05
C GLN A 26 7.26 -13.88 -0.11
N VAL A 27 7.61 -12.70 0.41
CA VAL A 27 6.95 -11.44 0.08
C VAL A 27 8.00 -10.57 -0.59
N GLU A 28 7.79 -10.24 -1.87
CA GLU A 28 8.67 -9.35 -2.60
C GLU A 28 8.09 -7.95 -2.60
N THR A 29 8.92 -6.96 -2.31
CA THR A 29 8.47 -5.56 -2.25
C THR A 29 9.36 -4.69 -3.12
N VAL A 30 8.74 -3.74 -3.81
CA VAL A 30 9.44 -2.69 -4.56
C VAL A 30 8.88 -1.36 -4.12
N THR A 31 9.68 -0.59 -3.41
CA THR A 31 9.29 0.73 -2.94
C THR A 31 9.52 1.74 -4.08
N MET A 32 8.44 2.38 -4.50
CA MET A 32 8.49 3.37 -5.58
C MET A 32 8.54 4.80 -5.08
N ALA A 33 8.02 5.06 -3.89
CA ALA A 33 8.13 6.37 -3.26
C ALA A 33 8.07 6.23 -1.76
N GLN A 34 8.88 7.02 -1.08
CA GLN A 34 8.90 7.08 0.38
C GLN A 34 9.18 8.53 0.75
N GLN A 35 8.12 9.30 0.85
CA GLN A 35 8.17 10.71 1.20
C GLN A 35 7.55 10.93 2.58
N LYS A 36 7.66 12.14 3.09
CA LYS A 36 7.18 12.43 4.44
C LYS A 36 5.68 12.16 4.62
N GLY A 37 4.89 12.46 3.60
CA GLY A 37 3.44 12.30 3.65
C GLY A 37 2.89 11.13 2.85
N VAL A 38 3.72 10.38 2.12
CA VAL A 38 3.25 9.34 1.23
C VAL A 38 4.27 8.23 1.06
N GLY A 39 3.79 6.99 1.06
CA GLY A 39 4.56 5.81 0.67
C GLY A 39 3.84 5.10 -0.46
N LEU A 40 4.59 4.55 -1.40
CA LEU A 40 4.06 3.84 -2.56
C LEU A 40 4.90 2.59 -2.78
N THR A 41 4.29 1.41 -2.66
CA THR A 41 5.00 0.14 -2.73
C THR A 41 4.20 -0.89 -3.51
N ALA A 42 4.86 -1.58 -4.42
CA ALA A 42 4.30 -2.77 -5.06
C ALA A 42 4.74 -4.00 -4.28
N LEU A 43 3.84 -4.94 -4.03
CA LEU A 43 4.12 -6.16 -3.29
C LEU A 43 3.59 -7.38 -4.04
N ALA A 44 4.35 -8.47 -3.95
CA ALA A 44 3.91 -9.78 -4.41
C ALA A 44 4.10 -10.79 -3.28
N PHE A 45 3.07 -11.59 -3.04
CA PHE A 45 3.03 -12.57 -1.96
C PHE A 45 2.87 -13.95 -2.54
N GLY A 46 3.72 -14.87 -2.14
CA GLY A 46 3.41 -16.28 -2.31
C GLY A 46 2.22 -16.67 -1.43
N LYS A 47 1.42 -17.63 -1.88
CA LYS A 47 0.25 -18.11 -1.14
C LYS A 47 0.59 -18.41 0.31
N GLY A 48 -0.21 -17.89 1.23
CA GLY A 48 -0.03 -18.08 2.67
C GLY A 48 0.87 -17.05 3.35
N GLU A 49 1.63 -16.29 2.56
CA GLU A 49 2.49 -15.26 3.12
C GLU A 49 1.70 -13.99 3.43
N GLY A 50 2.22 -13.17 4.33
CA GLY A 50 1.50 -11.98 4.73
C GLY A 50 2.39 -10.96 5.43
N VAL A 51 1.79 -9.83 5.75
CA VAL A 51 2.42 -8.75 6.52
C VAL A 51 1.53 -8.35 7.68
N GLY A 52 2.15 -7.98 8.79
CA GLY A 52 1.45 -7.63 10.03
C GLY A 52 1.32 -8.81 10.98
N PRO A 53 0.54 -8.63 12.08
CA PRO A 53 -0.27 -7.46 12.37
C PRO A 53 0.56 -6.25 12.81
N HIS A 54 0.12 -5.07 12.39
CA HIS A 54 0.74 -3.81 12.84
C HIS A 54 -0.26 -2.66 12.68
N ALA A 55 0.05 -1.55 13.35
CA ALA A 55 -0.72 -0.32 13.19
C ALA A 55 0.24 0.78 12.73
N ALA A 56 -0.23 1.62 11.84
CA ALA A 56 0.56 2.71 11.28
C ALA A 56 -0.09 4.05 11.59
N LYS A 57 0.69 5.12 11.46
CA LYS A 57 0.18 6.48 11.69
C LYS A 57 -0.59 7.04 10.49
N GLY A 58 -0.46 6.43 9.33
CA GLY A 58 -1.16 6.85 8.14
C GLY A 58 -2.27 5.87 7.76
N ASP A 59 -3.16 6.33 6.89
CA ASP A 59 -4.13 5.44 6.26
C ASP A 59 -3.43 4.69 5.14
N ALA A 60 -3.68 3.39 5.07
CA ALA A 60 -3.09 2.53 4.05
C ALA A 60 -4.19 2.06 3.09
N LEU A 61 -4.02 2.38 1.82
CA LEU A 61 -4.90 1.88 0.76
C LEU A 61 -4.19 0.73 0.07
N ILE A 62 -4.85 -0.41 -0.06
CA ILE A 62 -4.36 -1.50 -0.90
C ILE A 62 -5.27 -1.66 -2.11
N TYR A 63 -4.65 -1.87 -3.26
CA TYR A 63 -5.33 -2.22 -4.51
C TYR A 63 -4.85 -3.60 -4.93
N ILE A 64 -5.79 -4.54 -5.05
CA ILE A 64 -5.45 -5.91 -5.44
C ILE A 64 -5.37 -6.00 -6.96
N HIS A 65 -4.17 -6.21 -7.46
CA HIS A 65 -3.93 -6.35 -8.90
C HIS A 65 -4.17 -7.78 -9.37
N GLU A 66 -3.80 -8.77 -8.53
CA GLU A 66 -3.90 -10.19 -8.87
C GLU A 66 -4.12 -11.00 -7.60
N GLY A 67 -4.89 -12.07 -7.68
CA GLY A 67 -5.09 -12.99 -6.57
C GLY A 67 -6.14 -12.55 -5.58
N VAL A 68 -6.04 -13.08 -4.35
CA VAL A 68 -7.00 -12.83 -3.27
C VAL A 68 -6.26 -12.59 -1.97
N ALA A 69 -6.61 -11.52 -1.29
CA ALA A 69 -6.09 -11.19 0.02
C ALA A 69 -7.14 -11.44 1.11
N THR A 70 -6.71 -11.97 2.24
CA THR A 70 -7.48 -11.94 3.48
C THR A 70 -6.97 -10.74 4.27
N VAL A 71 -7.87 -9.80 4.59
CA VAL A 71 -7.52 -8.56 5.28
C VAL A 71 -8.22 -8.53 6.63
N LYS A 72 -7.44 -8.35 7.69
CA LYS A 72 -7.98 -8.20 9.04
C LYS A 72 -7.73 -6.77 9.51
N ILE A 73 -8.80 -6.09 9.91
CA ILE A 73 -8.75 -4.71 10.42
C ILE A 73 -9.45 -4.70 11.77
N GLY A 74 -8.69 -4.51 12.86
CA GLY A 74 -9.23 -4.73 14.19
C GLY A 74 -9.75 -6.15 14.31
N ASP A 75 -11.04 -6.30 14.59
CA ASP A 75 -11.68 -7.62 14.69
C ASP A 75 -12.40 -8.04 13.40
N GLU A 76 -12.45 -7.19 12.39
CA GLU A 76 -13.11 -7.51 11.14
C GLU A 76 -12.18 -8.22 10.18
N VAL A 77 -12.69 -9.27 9.53
CA VAL A 77 -11.97 -10.03 8.53
C VAL A 77 -12.76 -9.99 7.22
N MET A 78 -12.06 -9.70 6.13
CA MET A 78 -12.68 -9.64 4.81
C MET A 78 -11.74 -10.21 3.76
N GLU A 79 -12.29 -10.54 2.60
CA GLU A 79 -11.51 -10.89 1.41
C GLU A 79 -11.53 -9.72 0.45
N ALA A 80 -10.39 -9.46 -0.16
CA ALA A 80 -10.25 -8.50 -1.24
C ALA A 80 -9.76 -9.24 -2.49
N HIS A 81 -10.49 -9.05 -3.57
CA HIS A 81 -10.25 -9.74 -4.83
C HIS A 81 -9.68 -8.78 -5.87
N LYS A 82 -9.16 -9.34 -6.95
CA LYS A 82 -8.63 -8.58 -8.08
C LYS A 82 -9.55 -7.42 -8.46
N GLY A 83 -8.98 -6.22 -8.53
CA GLY A 83 -9.70 -4.98 -8.86
C GLY A 83 -10.33 -4.28 -7.68
N GLN A 84 -10.28 -4.86 -6.49
CA GLN A 84 -10.84 -4.24 -5.30
C GLN A 84 -9.81 -3.48 -4.50
N MET A 85 -10.27 -2.49 -3.76
CA MET A 85 -9.44 -1.67 -2.89
C MET A 85 -9.97 -1.71 -1.47
N VAL A 86 -9.06 -1.64 -0.50
CA VAL A 86 -9.40 -1.57 0.92
C VAL A 86 -8.58 -0.47 1.56
N VAL A 87 -9.23 0.37 2.36
CA VAL A 87 -8.53 1.35 3.21
C VAL A 87 -8.41 0.78 4.61
N MET A 88 -7.18 0.67 5.07
CA MET A 88 -6.87 0.25 6.43
C MET A 88 -6.56 1.52 7.24
N PRO A 89 -7.45 1.91 8.18
CA PRO A 89 -7.33 3.20 8.85
C PRO A 89 -6.10 3.30 9.75
N ALA A 90 -5.60 4.52 9.89
CA ALA A 90 -4.49 4.82 10.79
C ALA A 90 -4.80 4.39 12.23
N ASN A 91 -3.78 3.94 12.93
CA ASN A 91 -3.80 3.61 14.36
C ASN A 91 -4.69 2.40 14.72
N ILE A 92 -5.19 1.67 13.74
CA ILE A 92 -5.93 0.42 13.97
C ILE A 92 -5.07 -0.72 13.45
N GLN A 93 -4.91 -1.76 14.27
CA GLN A 93 -4.10 -2.91 13.90
C GLN A 93 -4.69 -3.62 12.68
N HIS A 94 -3.85 -3.93 11.71
CA HIS A 94 -4.28 -4.59 10.49
C HIS A 94 -3.26 -5.64 10.04
N GLN A 95 -3.73 -6.58 9.25
CA GLN A 95 -2.93 -7.68 8.71
C GLN A 95 -3.46 -8.05 7.34
N VAL A 96 -2.54 -8.34 6.42
CA VAL A 96 -2.87 -8.79 5.07
C VAL A 96 -2.19 -10.12 4.83
N THR A 97 -2.95 -11.12 4.42
CA THR A 97 -2.44 -12.46 4.13
C THR A 97 -2.90 -12.87 2.73
N ALA A 98 -2.01 -13.46 1.95
CA ALA A 98 -2.34 -13.95 0.62
C ALA A 98 -3.08 -15.28 0.73
N LYS A 99 -4.35 -15.27 0.37
CA LYS A 99 -5.15 -16.49 0.28
C LYS A 99 -4.74 -17.33 -0.93
N GLU A 100 -4.29 -16.65 -1.98
CA GLU A 100 -3.69 -17.22 -3.18
C GLU A 100 -2.48 -16.34 -3.51
N ASP A 101 -1.62 -16.77 -4.44
CA ASP A 101 -0.57 -15.88 -4.94
C ASP A 101 -1.19 -14.54 -5.29
N MET A 102 -0.63 -13.45 -4.78
CA MET A 102 -1.26 -12.15 -4.83
C MET A 102 -0.25 -11.04 -5.14
N LYS A 103 -0.70 -10.06 -5.92
CA LYS A 103 0.03 -8.81 -6.14
C LYS A 103 -0.85 -7.64 -5.78
N MET A 104 -0.27 -6.67 -5.10
CA MET A 104 -1.01 -5.48 -4.69
C MET A 104 -0.15 -4.23 -4.74
N LEU A 105 -0.83 -3.09 -4.85
CA LEU A 105 -0.23 -1.78 -4.68
C LEU A 105 -0.64 -1.25 -3.31
N LEU A 106 0.34 -0.78 -2.54
CA LEU A 106 0.11 -0.19 -1.23
C LEU A 106 0.42 1.30 -1.31
N VAL A 107 -0.54 2.12 -0.93
CA VAL A 107 -0.38 3.57 -0.84
C VAL A 107 -0.64 3.98 0.60
N VAL A 108 0.35 4.54 1.25
CA VAL A 108 0.21 5.05 2.62
C VAL A 108 0.20 6.57 2.57
N VAL A 109 -0.84 7.16 3.14
CA VAL A 109 -0.99 8.61 3.18
C VAL A 109 -1.04 9.03 4.64
N LYS A 110 -0.17 9.96 5.01
CA LYS A 110 -0.11 10.47 6.36
C LYS A 110 0.15 11.97 6.35
N GLU A 111 -0.16 12.63 7.45
CA GLU A 111 0.11 14.04 7.58
C GLU A 111 1.62 14.29 7.59
N GLY A 112 2.08 15.07 6.60
CA GLY A 112 3.45 15.54 6.55
C GLY A 112 3.54 16.94 7.15
N TRP A 113 4.76 17.45 7.33
CA TRP A 113 4.96 18.81 7.88
C TRP A 113 4.24 19.87 7.03
N TYR A 114 4.19 19.69 5.72
CA TYR A 114 3.52 20.61 4.81
C TYR A 114 2.01 20.67 5.10
N PHE A 115 1.41 19.51 5.26
CA PHE A 115 -0.01 19.43 5.60
C PHE A 115 -0.29 20.10 6.94
N GLU A 116 0.56 19.86 7.92
CA GLU A 116 0.42 20.46 9.25
C GLU A 116 0.47 21.99 9.19
N ILE A 117 1.36 22.55 8.39
CA ILE A 117 1.46 24.00 8.24
C ILE A 117 0.18 24.55 7.63
N PHE A 118 -0.33 23.97 6.58
CA PHE A 118 -1.56 24.42 5.94
C PHE A 118 -2.78 24.26 6.85
N LYS A 119 -2.88 23.15 7.53
CA LYS A 119 -3.95 22.89 8.47
C LYS A 119 -3.97 23.92 9.59
N LYS A 120 -2.80 24.36 10.03
CA LYS A 120 -2.65 25.34 11.10
C LYS A 120 -3.02 26.75 10.63
N HIS A 121 -2.68 27.13 9.41
CA HIS A 121 -2.79 28.50 8.94
C HIS A 121 -3.90 28.75 7.93
N ASN A 122 -4.57 27.74 7.44
CA ASN A 122 -5.50 27.93 6.35
C ASN A 122 -6.56 26.84 6.29
N SER A 123 -7.80 27.25 6.51
CA SER A 123 -8.93 26.35 6.53
C SER A 123 -9.43 25.93 5.14
N ILE A 124 -8.84 26.42 4.06
CA ILE A 124 -9.28 26.06 2.71
C ILE A 124 -8.93 24.63 2.33
N TRP A 125 -8.26 23.92 3.20
CA TRP A 125 -7.86 22.53 2.97
C TRP A 125 -8.96 21.53 3.27
N SER A 126 -10.16 21.98 3.44
CA SER A 126 -11.29 21.10 3.64
C SER A 126 -11.93 20.79 2.28
N TYR A 127 -11.39 19.91 1.51
CA TYR A 127 -12.06 19.38 0.34
C TYR A 127 -11.69 17.94 0.10
#